data_36e0f54dbd629176e1cd16168f96ee53
#
_entry.id   36e0f54dbd629176e1cd16168f96ee53
#
_cell.length_a   1.000
_cell.length_b   1.000
_cell.length_c   1.000
_cell.angle_alpha   90.00
_cell.angle_beta   90.00
_cell.angle_gamma   90.00
#
_symmetry.space_group_name_H-M   'P 1'
#
loop_
_entity.id
_entity.type
_entity.pdbx_description
1 polymer ?
#
loop_
_entity_poly.entity_id
_entity_poly.type
_entity_poly.pdbx_seq_one_letter_code
_entity_poly.pdbx_strand_id
1 'polypeptide(L)'
;QLMYYREDQQGQVLQEGITEAGAMSSWIAAATAYANHGTALIPFYIFYSMFGMQRIGDLAWAAGDIQARGFLIGGTAGRTTLAGEGLQHQDGHSLLHASTIPNCIAYDPEYAYELAVIIQDGLQRMFVNRENIYYYITVMNENYPQPALPNEAQAGILKGMYRLRSARRSRKAAPRVQLLGSGAILGESLAAADLLEEDFDIQA
;
A
#
# COMPACT_ATOMS: atom_id res chain seq x y z
N GLN A 1 17.41 16.08 -0.04
CA GLN A 1 17.17 15.41 -1.32
C GLN A 1 18.06 14.18 -1.40
N LEU A 2 17.46 12.98 -1.52
CA LEU A 2 18.21 11.71 -1.50
C LEU A 2 18.78 11.34 -2.88
N MET A 3 18.09 11.73 -3.95
CA MET A 3 18.51 11.50 -5.32
C MET A 3 18.16 12.69 -6.20
N TYR A 4 18.98 12.93 -7.23
CA TYR A 4 18.69 13.90 -8.27
C TYR A 4 18.12 13.16 -9.49
N TYR A 5 16.99 13.63 -10.00
CA TYR A 5 16.44 13.15 -11.25
C TYR A 5 17.34 13.59 -12.41
N ARG A 6 17.65 12.68 -13.31
CA ARG A 6 18.36 12.95 -14.55
C ARG A 6 17.76 12.10 -15.66
N GLU A 7 17.37 12.72 -16.75
CA GLU A 7 16.94 12.00 -17.94
C GLU A 7 18.08 11.21 -18.55
N ASP A 8 17.82 9.94 -18.88
CA ASP A 8 18.77 9.06 -19.55
C ASP A 8 17.98 8.01 -20.35
N GLN A 9 18.44 7.72 -21.58
CA GLN A 9 17.80 6.70 -22.42
C GLN A 9 17.92 5.28 -21.86
N GLN A 10 18.91 5.05 -20.99
CA GLN A 10 19.11 3.77 -20.31
C GLN A 10 18.52 3.78 -18.88
N GLY A 11 17.76 4.82 -18.54
CA GLY A 11 17.11 4.94 -17.24
C GLY A 11 16.02 3.88 -17.06
N GLN A 12 15.75 3.57 -15.78
CA GLN A 12 14.72 2.60 -15.41
C GLN A 12 13.38 3.26 -15.01
N VAL A 13 13.33 4.57 -14.95
CA VAL A 13 12.11 5.33 -14.70
C VAL A 13 11.54 5.78 -16.04
N LEU A 14 10.36 5.25 -16.37
CA LEU A 14 9.62 5.64 -17.55
C LEU A 14 8.61 6.73 -17.17
N GLN A 15 8.73 7.90 -17.77
CA GLN A 15 7.81 9.01 -17.54
C GLN A 15 6.74 9.05 -18.63
N GLU A 16 5.51 8.70 -18.27
CA GLU A 16 4.38 8.56 -19.20
C GLU A 16 3.50 9.81 -19.29
N GLY A 17 3.80 10.82 -18.47
CA GLY A 17 2.91 11.97 -18.31
C GLY A 17 1.65 11.63 -17.49
N ILE A 18 0.61 12.48 -17.60
CA ILE A 18 -0.66 12.26 -16.89
C ILE A 18 -1.60 11.43 -17.77
N THR A 19 -1.35 10.14 -17.85
CA THR A 19 -2.18 9.18 -18.60
C THR A 19 -2.20 7.83 -17.90
N GLU A 20 -3.19 7.58 -17.08
CA GLU A 20 -3.28 6.33 -16.30
C GLU A 20 -3.41 5.11 -17.21
N ALA A 21 -4.18 5.19 -18.28
CA ALA A 21 -4.36 4.08 -19.22
C ALA A 21 -3.06 3.76 -19.99
N GLY A 22 -2.31 4.79 -20.43
CA GLY A 22 -1.02 4.61 -21.11
C GLY A 22 0.00 3.98 -20.18
N ALA A 23 0.17 4.54 -18.98
CA ALA A 23 1.11 4.03 -17.99
C ALA A 23 0.76 2.60 -17.54
N MET A 24 -0.52 2.29 -17.34
CA MET A 24 -0.95 0.92 -17.04
C MET A 24 -0.68 -0.04 -18.18
N SER A 25 -0.81 0.38 -19.43
CA SER A 25 -0.47 -0.44 -20.60
C SER A 25 1.02 -0.75 -20.65
N SER A 26 1.89 0.24 -20.38
CA SER A 26 3.33 0.03 -20.26
C SER A 26 3.69 -0.89 -19.11
N TRP A 27 3.02 -0.73 -17.96
CA TRP A 27 3.18 -1.62 -16.82
C TRP A 27 2.78 -3.06 -17.17
N ILE A 28 1.65 -3.27 -17.84
CA ILE A 28 1.20 -4.60 -18.31
C ILE A 28 2.24 -5.23 -19.24
N ALA A 29 2.76 -4.47 -20.18
CA ALA A 29 3.79 -4.96 -21.11
C ALA A 29 5.04 -5.44 -20.35
N ALA A 30 5.52 -4.67 -19.37
CA ALA A 30 6.63 -5.07 -18.51
C ALA A 30 6.27 -6.25 -17.60
N ALA A 31 5.09 -6.25 -17.01
CA ALA A 31 4.61 -7.27 -16.07
C ALA A 31 4.38 -8.66 -16.74
N THR A 32 4.25 -8.69 -18.07
CA THR A 32 4.08 -9.92 -18.87
C THR A 32 5.31 -10.27 -19.70
N ALA A 33 6.38 -9.50 -19.63
CA ALA A 33 7.60 -9.72 -20.41
C ALA A 33 8.23 -11.10 -20.19
N TYR A 34 8.04 -11.69 -19.02
CA TYR A 34 8.50 -13.04 -18.71
C TYR A 34 7.88 -14.11 -19.63
N ALA A 35 6.62 -13.93 -20.04
CA ALA A 35 5.90 -14.84 -20.92
C ALA A 35 6.20 -14.56 -22.40
N ASN A 36 6.28 -13.27 -22.77
CA ASN A 36 6.40 -12.85 -24.15
C ASN A 36 7.86 -12.83 -24.65
N HIS A 37 8.80 -12.55 -23.76
CA HIS A 37 10.22 -12.35 -24.12
C HIS A 37 11.17 -13.22 -23.32
N GLY A 38 10.68 -14.05 -22.41
CA GLY A 38 11.52 -14.88 -21.54
C GLY A 38 12.33 -14.09 -20.50
N THR A 39 12.04 -12.80 -20.31
CA THR A 39 12.76 -11.91 -19.40
C THR A 39 11.80 -11.36 -18.35
N ALA A 40 12.04 -11.69 -17.08
CA ALA A 40 11.25 -11.15 -16.00
C ALA A 40 11.65 -9.69 -15.71
N LEU A 41 10.69 -8.79 -15.77
CA LEU A 41 10.80 -7.41 -15.29
C LEU A 41 9.98 -7.27 -13.99
N ILE A 42 10.36 -6.33 -13.15
CA ILE A 42 9.69 -6.04 -11.87
C ILE A 42 9.11 -4.61 -11.96
N PRO A 43 7.97 -4.42 -12.59
CA PRO A 43 7.41 -3.10 -12.78
C PRO A 43 6.72 -2.58 -11.53
N PHE A 44 6.94 -1.29 -11.26
CA PHE A 44 6.20 -0.49 -10.31
C PHE A 44 5.49 0.63 -11.07
N TYR A 45 4.18 0.74 -10.93
CA TYR A 45 3.43 1.87 -11.45
C TYR A 45 2.87 2.69 -10.30
N ILE A 46 3.26 3.96 -10.22
CA ILE A 46 2.86 4.89 -9.17
C ILE A 46 1.84 5.87 -9.74
N PHE A 47 0.70 5.98 -9.09
CA PHE A 47 -0.39 6.88 -9.47
C PHE A 47 -1.07 7.46 -8.24
N TYR A 48 -1.91 8.47 -8.41
CA TYR A 48 -2.80 8.94 -7.35
C TYR A 48 -3.83 7.85 -7.02
N SER A 49 -3.89 7.42 -5.76
CA SER A 49 -4.79 6.34 -5.32
C SER A 49 -6.26 6.66 -5.60
N MET A 50 -6.66 7.91 -5.40
CA MET A 50 -8.03 8.37 -5.66
C MET A 50 -8.46 8.15 -7.11
N PHE A 51 -7.58 8.43 -8.06
CA PHE A 51 -7.93 8.39 -9.48
C PHE A 51 -7.54 7.07 -10.16
N GLY A 52 -6.46 6.44 -9.73
CA GLY A 52 -5.86 5.33 -10.43
C GLY A 52 -6.81 4.16 -10.62
N MET A 53 -7.16 3.45 -9.58
CA MET A 53 -7.96 2.22 -9.68
C MET A 53 -9.30 2.43 -10.43
N GLN A 54 -9.96 3.56 -10.24
CA GLN A 54 -11.21 3.83 -10.95
C GLN A 54 -11.02 4.14 -12.44
N ARG A 55 -9.83 4.63 -12.84
CA ARG A 55 -9.52 4.93 -14.25
C ARG A 55 -8.92 3.75 -15.01
N ILE A 56 -8.27 2.83 -14.30
CA ILE A 56 -7.60 1.66 -14.88
C ILE A 56 -8.31 0.34 -14.55
N GLY A 57 -9.52 0.37 -14.01
CA GLY A 57 -10.22 -0.82 -13.53
C GLY A 57 -10.24 -1.97 -14.54
N ASP A 58 -10.65 -1.69 -15.78
CA ASP A 58 -10.68 -2.69 -16.86
C ASP A 58 -9.28 -3.25 -17.17
N LEU A 59 -8.26 -2.39 -17.18
CA LEU A 59 -6.88 -2.81 -17.40
C LEU A 59 -6.32 -3.60 -16.23
N ALA A 60 -6.75 -3.27 -15.01
CA ALA A 60 -6.38 -4.03 -13.81
C ALA A 60 -6.98 -5.45 -13.83
N TRP A 61 -8.25 -5.58 -14.26
CA TRP A 61 -8.86 -6.89 -14.50
C TRP A 61 -8.14 -7.67 -15.61
N ALA A 62 -7.86 -7.02 -16.75
CA ALA A 62 -7.10 -7.63 -17.82
C ALA A 62 -5.71 -8.08 -17.36
N ALA A 63 -5.01 -7.28 -16.55
CA ALA A 63 -3.73 -7.64 -15.97
C ALA A 63 -3.81 -8.90 -15.10
N GLY A 64 -4.87 -9.03 -14.30
CA GLY A 64 -5.13 -10.25 -13.53
C GLY A 64 -5.34 -11.47 -14.42
N ASP A 65 -6.13 -11.32 -15.47
CA ASP A 65 -6.50 -12.39 -16.39
C ASP A 65 -5.28 -12.92 -17.17
N ILE A 66 -4.41 -12.02 -17.62
CA ILE A 66 -3.18 -12.38 -18.37
C ILE A 66 -1.99 -12.70 -17.46
N GLN A 67 -2.20 -12.85 -16.15
CA GLN A 67 -1.18 -13.23 -15.18
C GLN A 67 0.00 -12.24 -15.07
N ALA A 68 -0.27 -10.95 -15.17
CA ALA A 68 0.72 -9.90 -14.97
C ALA A 68 1.31 -9.96 -13.56
N ARG A 69 2.62 -9.63 -13.41
CA ARG A 69 3.35 -9.65 -12.13
C ARG A 69 4.03 -8.32 -11.91
N GLY A 70 3.72 -7.67 -10.80
CA GLY A 70 4.30 -6.38 -10.46
C GLY A 70 3.52 -5.67 -9.36
N PHE A 71 3.85 -4.41 -9.16
CA PHE A 71 3.30 -3.59 -8.09
C PHE A 71 2.61 -2.35 -8.66
N LEU A 72 1.38 -2.14 -8.22
CA LEU A 72 0.65 -0.89 -8.39
C LEU A 72 0.71 -0.13 -7.07
N ILE A 73 1.16 1.12 -7.10
CA ILE A 73 1.34 1.95 -5.91
C ILE A 73 0.37 3.13 -5.98
N GLY A 74 -0.62 3.12 -5.10
CA GLY A 74 -1.56 4.21 -4.95
C GLY A 74 -1.00 5.29 -4.04
N GLY A 75 -0.36 6.31 -4.61
CA GLY A 75 0.22 7.43 -3.89
C GLY A 75 -0.83 8.40 -3.33
N THR A 76 -0.43 9.19 -2.34
CA THR A 76 -1.28 10.20 -1.68
C THR A 76 -2.61 9.66 -1.14
N ALA A 77 -2.59 8.43 -0.62
CA ALA A 77 -3.80 7.75 -0.13
C ALA A 77 -4.34 8.33 1.20
N GLY A 78 -3.54 9.11 1.90
CA GLY A 78 -3.94 9.74 3.16
C GLY A 78 -5.09 10.73 3.01
N ARG A 79 -5.88 10.86 4.06
CA ARG A 79 -6.94 11.87 4.16
C ARG A 79 -6.55 13.06 5.05
N THR A 80 -5.51 12.91 5.84
CA THR A 80 -5.08 13.91 6.83
C THR A 80 -4.33 15.07 6.19
N THR A 81 -3.51 14.80 5.14
CA THR A 81 -2.66 15.79 4.46
C THR A 81 -3.29 16.41 3.23
N LEU A 82 -4.46 15.95 2.79
CA LEU A 82 -5.11 16.38 1.55
C LEU A 82 -6.29 17.32 1.75
N ALA A 83 -6.51 17.83 2.96
CA ALA A 83 -7.64 18.70 3.27
C ALA A 83 -7.66 19.99 2.43
N GLY A 84 -6.50 20.55 2.10
CA GLY A 84 -6.36 21.73 1.26
C GLY A 84 -6.59 21.49 -0.23
N GLU A 85 -6.52 20.25 -0.69
CA GLU A 85 -6.69 19.88 -2.10
C GLU A 85 -8.14 19.54 -2.47
N GLY A 86 -9.00 19.44 -1.47
CA GLY A 86 -10.42 19.14 -1.64
C GLY A 86 -10.78 17.66 -1.68
N LEU A 87 -12.06 17.40 -1.60
CA LEU A 87 -12.64 16.06 -1.46
C LEU A 87 -12.24 15.11 -2.60
N GLN A 88 -12.07 15.61 -3.82
CA GLN A 88 -11.72 14.80 -4.98
C GLN A 88 -10.33 14.16 -4.92
N HIS A 89 -9.48 14.56 -3.98
CA HIS A 89 -8.16 13.94 -3.76
C HIS A 89 -8.14 12.94 -2.59
N GLN A 90 -9.24 12.85 -1.84
CA GLN A 90 -9.32 11.98 -0.66
C GLN A 90 -9.78 10.57 -1.07
N ASP A 91 -8.86 9.63 -1.06
CA ASP A 91 -9.15 8.22 -1.34
C ASP A 91 -9.87 7.54 -0.15
N GLY A 92 -10.86 6.74 -0.47
CA GLY A 92 -11.56 5.91 0.50
C GLY A 92 -12.15 4.65 -0.14
N HIS A 93 -11.86 4.42 -1.42
CA HIS A 93 -12.52 3.39 -2.23
C HIS A 93 -11.56 2.57 -3.10
N SER A 94 -10.30 2.99 -3.28
CA SER A 94 -9.38 2.28 -4.17
C SER A 94 -9.11 0.85 -3.74
N LEU A 95 -9.01 0.58 -2.44
CA LEU A 95 -8.87 -0.77 -1.90
C LEU A 95 -10.11 -1.64 -2.14
N LEU A 96 -11.33 -1.05 -2.12
CA LEU A 96 -12.55 -1.76 -2.49
C LEU A 96 -12.52 -2.18 -3.96
N HIS A 97 -12.09 -1.29 -4.85
CA HIS A 97 -11.92 -1.62 -6.27
C HIS A 97 -10.89 -2.74 -6.45
N ALA A 98 -9.73 -2.63 -5.81
CA ALA A 98 -8.69 -3.67 -5.88
C ALA A 98 -9.19 -5.02 -5.35
N SER A 99 -9.97 -5.04 -4.28
CA SER A 99 -10.49 -6.27 -3.66
C SER A 99 -11.49 -7.04 -4.53
N THR A 100 -12.03 -6.42 -5.58
CA THR A 100 -12.90 -7.11 -6.53
C THR A 100 -12.14 -8.03 -7.47
N ILE A 101 -10.83 -7.82 -7.64
CA ILE A 101 -9.98 -8.59 -8.57
C ILE A 101 -9.35 -9.76 -7.82
N PRO A 102 -9.66 -11.02 -8.18
CA PRO A 102 -9.35 -12.19 -7.34
C PRO A 102 -7.86 -12.41 -7.05
N ASN A 103 -6.98 -12.00 -7.95
CA ASN A 103 -5.52 -12.16 -7.82
C ASN A 103 -4.77 -10.84 -7.62
N CYS A 104 -5.47 -9.76 -7.26
CA CYS A 104 -4.89 -8.52 -6.80
C CYS A 104 -4.80 -8.53 -5.27
N ILE A 105 -3.59 -8.54 -4.73
CA ILE A 105 -3.36 -8.51 -3.29
C ILE A 105 -3.22 -7.06 -2.85
N ALA A 106 -4.15 -6.58 -2.03
CA ALA A 106 -4.21 -5.17 -1.64
C ALA A 106 -3.79 -4.95 -0.19
N TYR A 107 -3.00 -3.88 0.05
CA TYR A 107 -2.52 -3.48 1.38
C TYR A 107 -2.60 -1.96 1.57
N ASP A 108 -2.82 -1.56 2.82
CA ASP A 108 -2.81 -0.15 3.28
C ASP A 108 -1.84 0.03 4.45
N PRO A 109 -0.51 -0.05 4.19
CA PRO A 109 0.49 0.09 5.24
C PRO A 109 0.59 1.54 5.73
N GLU A 110 0.92 1.71 7.02
CA GLU A 110 1.26 2.99 7.63
C GLU A 110 2.79 3.21 7.60
N TYR A 111 3.55 2.21 8.02
CA TYR A 111 4.97 2.34 8.25
C TYR A 111 5.83 1.76 7.12
N ALA A 112 7.01 2.35 6.92
CA ALA A 112 7.94 1.92 5.89
C ALA A 112 8.39 0.45 6.06
N TYR A 113 8.46 -0.05 7.29
CA TYR A 113 8.80 -1.46 7.52
C TYR A 113 7.70 -2.42 7.05
N GLU A 114 6.42 -2.02 7.14
CA GLU A 114 5.31 -2.81 6.60
C GLU A 114 5.41 -2.88 5.08
N LEU A 115 5.62 -1.73 4.45
CA LEU A 115 5.81 -1.63 3.01
C LEU A 115 6.98 -2.53 2.55
N ALA A 116 8.11 -2.49 3.26
CA ALA A 116 9.28 -3.31 2.94
C ALA A 116 8.98 -4.81 3.05
N VAL A 117 8.29 -5.25 4.10
CA VAL A 117 7.89 -6.65 4.31
C VAL A 117 6.94 -7.10 3.19
N ILE A 118 5.95 -6.28 2.82
CA ILE A 118 4.97 -6.59 1.77
C ILE A 118 5.64 -6.69 0.41
N ILE A 119 6.54 -5.74 0.07
CA ILE A 119 7.28 -5.79 -1.21
C ILE A 119 8.17 -7.02 -1.26
N GLN A 120 8.89 -7.34 -0.18
CA GLN A 120 9.75 -8.53 -0.11
C GLN A 120 8.95 -9.82 -0.33
N ASP A 121 7.79 -9.96 0.32
CA ASP A 121 6.88 -11.09 0.11
C ASP A 121 6.39 -11.15 -1.33
N GLY A 122 5.97 -10.01 -1.88
CA GLY A 122 5.52 -9.92 -3.27
C GLY A 122 6.58 -10.35 -4.28
N LEU A 123 7.83 -9.93 -4.07
CA LEU A 123 8.95 -10.38 -4.90
C LEU A 123 9.15 -11.90 -4.80
N GLN A 124 9.11 -12.47 -3.60
CA GLN A 124 9.21 -13.91 -3.39
C GLN A 124 8.08 -14.67 -4.09
N ARG A 125 6.83 -14.21 -3.90
CA ARG A 125 5.66 -14.91 -4.44
C ARG A 125 5.56 -14.81 -5.95
N MET A 126 5.73 -13.61 -6.52
CA MET A 126 5.56 -13.39 -7.97
C MET A 126 6.75 -13.90 -8.80
N PHE A 127 7.99 -13.70 -8.35
CA PHE A 127 9.16 -13.91 -9.19
C PHE A 127 9.95 -15.17 -8.83
N VAL A 128 9.90 -15.65 -7.59
CA VAL A 128 10.51 -16.93 -7.18
C VAL A 128 9.51 -18.07 -7.25
N ASN A 129 8.38 -17.92 -6.54
CA ASN A 129 7.34 -18.95 -6.50
C ASN A 129 6.46 -18.98 -7.77
N ARG A 130 6.49 -17.90 -8.55
CA ARG A 130 5.73 -17.75 -9.81
C ARG A 130 4.22 -17.82 -9.62
N GLU A 131 3.72 -17.33 -8.50
CA GLU A 131 2.29 -17.24 -8.24
C GLU A 131 1.61 -16.28 -9.23
N ASN A 132 0.37 -16.58 -9.57
CA ASN A 132 -0.47 -15.72 -10.41
C ASN A 132 -1.15 -14.66 -9.58
N ILE A 133 -0.38 -13.66 -9.14
CA ILE A 133 -0.83 -12.52 -8.35
C ILE A 133 -0.08 -11.26 -8.77
N TYR A 134 -0.65 -10.10 -8.46
CA TYR A 134 0.05 -8.82 -8.43
C TYR A 134 -0.43 -8.01 -7.23
N TYR A 135 0.28 -6.93 -6.91
CA TYR A 135 0.02 -6.16 -5.69
C TYR A 135 -0.53 -4.78 -5.99
N TYR A 136 -1.47 -4.33 -5.16
CA TYR A 136 -1.87 -2.94 -5.04
C TYR A 136 -1.58 -2.47 -3.61
N ILE A 137 -0.75 -1.44 -3.46
CA ILE A 137 -0.33 -0.93 -2.16
C ILE A 137 -0.56 0.56 -2.11
N THR A 138 -1.31 1.03 -1.12
CA THR A 138 -1.47 2.47 -0.90
C THR A 138 -0.29 3.03 -0.11
N VAL A 139 0.13 4.23 -0.46
CA VAL A 139 1.16 4.98 0.26
C VAL A 139 0.76 6.44 0.38
N MET A 140 1.25 7.11 1.39
CA MET A 140 0.92 8.49 1.68
C MET A 140 2.15 9.39 1.64
N ASN A 141 1.92 10.69 1.57
CA ASN A 141 2.95 11.73 1.50
C ASN A 141 3.14 12.51 2.81
N GLU A 142 2.59 12.02 3.90
CA GLU A 142 2.76 12.61 5.22
C GLU A 142 4.09 12.17 5.86
N ASN A 143 4.78 13.12 6.49
CA ASN A 143 6.03 12.84 7.22
C ASN A 143 5.71 12.61 8.70
N TYR A 144 6.04 11.44 9.22
CA TYR A 144 5.92 11.09 10.64
C TYR A 144 7.05 10.15 11.08
N PRO A 145 7.27 9.99 12.39
CA PRO A 145 8.30 9.10 12.89
C PRO A 145 8.08 7.65 12.42
N GLN A 146 9.14 7.04 11.95
CA GLN A 146 9.13 5.65 11.46
C GLN A 146 9.74 4.74 12.55
N PRO A 147 8.94 3.96 13.28
CA PRO A 147 9.47 3.03 14.26
C PRO A 147 10.18 1.84 13.61
N ALA A 148 10.98 1.14 14.40
CA ALA A 148 11.54 -0.13 13.96
C ALA A 148 10.46 -1.21 13.84
N LEU A 149 10.70 -2.19 12.97
CA LEU A 149 9.84 -3.36 12.84
C LEU A 149 9.70 -4.08 14.19
N PRO A 150 8.48 -4.24 14.73
CA PRO A 150 8.27 -4.99 15.95
C PRO A 150 8.65 -6.46 15.79
N ASN A 151 9.19 -7.07 16.84
CA ASN A 151 9.52 -8.49 16.84
C ASN A 151 8.28 -9.33 16.47
N GLU A 152 8.46 -10.32 15.61
CA GLU A 152 7.42 -11.26 15.17
C GLU A 152 6.22 -10.65 14.40
N ALA A 153 6.28 -9.37 14.04
CA ALA A 153 5.17 -8.70 13.32
C ALA A 153 5.03 -9.14 11.86
N GLN A 154 6.09 -9.64 11.22
CA GLN A 154 6.09 -9.95 9.78
C GLN A 154 4.92 -10.82 9.34
N ALA A 155 4.66 -11.92 10.05
CA ALA A 155 3.56 -12.82 9.70
C ALA A 155 2.18 -12.15 9.82
N GLY A 156 2.01 -11.25 10.77
CA GLY A 156 0.79 -10.47 10.96
C GLY A 156 0.61 -9.40 9.89
N ILE A 157 1.70 -8.71 9.51
CA ILE A 157 1.71 -7.74 8.41
C ILE A 157 1.22 -8.41 7.12
N LEU A 158 1.79 -9.57 6.77
CA LEU A 158 1.41 -10.31 5.56
C LEU A 158 -0.02 -10.86 5.60
N LYS A 159 -0.58 -11.08 6.79
CA LYS A 159 -2.00 -11.42 6.98
C LYS A 159 -2.92 -10.19 6.96
N GLY A 160 -2.37 -8.98 6.88
CA GLY A 160 -3.11 -7.73 6.86
C GLY A 160 -3.55 -7.23 8.24
N MET A 161 -3.14 -7.87 9.33
CA MET A 161 -3.44 -7.42 10.70
C MET A 161 -2.45 -7.98 11.70
N TYR A 162 -1.94 -7.11 12.58
CA TYR A 162 -1.12 -7.50 13.72
C TYR A 162 -1.34 -6.55 14.89
N ARG A 163 -0.98 -7.00 16.08
CA ARG A 163 -1.05 -6.15 17.26
C ARG A 163 0.18 -5.25 17.32
N LEU A 164 -0.02 -3.97 17.05
CA LEU A 164 1.04 -2.97 17.10
C LEU A 164 1.41 -2.60 18.54
N ARG A 165 0.38 -2.42 19.41
CA ARG A 165 0.55 -1.95 20.79
C ARG A 165 -0.40 -2.71 21.72
N SER A 166 -0.03 -2.85 22.97
CA SER A 166 -0.91 -3.24 24.08
C SER A 166 -1.18 -2.06 24.96
N ALA A 167 -2.28 -2.06 25.71
CA ALA A 167 -2.58 -1.04 26.70
C ALA A 167 -1.38 -0.79 27.63
N ARG A 168 -1.07 0.48 27.89
CA ARG A 168 0.07 0.89 28.73
C ARG A 168 -0.12 0.48 30.20
N ARG A 169 -1.36 0.43 30.66
CA ARG A 169 -1.72 0.07 32.03
C ARG A 169 -2.67 -1.12 32.03
N SER A 170 -2.29 -2.18 32.72
CA SER A 170 -3.18 -3.34 32.90
C SER A 170 -3.89 -3.24 34.24
N ARG A 171 -5.18 -2.96 34.23
CA ARG A 171 -6.06 -2.95 35.41
C ARG A 171 -7.18 -3.96 35.24
N LYS A 172 -7.30 -4.93 36.15
CA LYS A 172 -8.26 -6.03 36.03
C LYS A 172 -9.73 -5.60 35.90
N ALA A 173 -10.09 -4.45 36.44
CA ALA A 173 -11.47 -3.94 36.50
C ALA A 173 -11.80 -2.87 35.44
N ALA A 174 -10.82 -2.36 34.68
CA ALA A 174 -11.05 -1.32 33.70
C ALA A 174 -11.66 -1.91 32.42
N PRO A 175 -12.58 -1.16 31.75
CA PRO A 175 -13.08 -1.55 30.44
C PRO A 175 -11.94 -1.70 29.42
N ARG A 176 -12.12 -2.56 28.44
CA ARG A 176 -11.15 -2.79 27.37
C ARG A 176 -11.77 -2.56 26.00
N VAL A 177 -11.03 -1.91 25.12
CA VAL A 177 -11.39 -1.73 23.72
C VAL A 177 -10.22 -2.16 22.83
N GLN A 178 -10.53 -2.58 21.61
CA GLN A 178 -9.54 -2.77 20.57
C GLN A 178 -9.78 -1.74 19.49
N LEU A 179 -8.76 -0.94 19.18
CA LEU A 179 -8.79 0.01 18.09
C LEU A 179 -8.09 -0.61 16.88
N LEU A 180 -8.69 -0.43 15.71
CA LEU A 180 -8.14 -0.85 14.43
C LEU A 180 -7.84 0.40 13.63
N GLY A 181 -6.68 0.43 13.00
CA GLY A 181 -6.27 1.51 12.11
C GLY A 181 -5.38 0.98 11.01
N SER A 182 -5.40 1.63 9.85
CA SER A 182 -4.50 1.37 8.73
C SER A 182 -4.16 2.67 8.02
N GLY A 183 -3.08 2.67 7.26
CA GLY A 183 -2.64 3.84 6.52
C GLY A 183 -2.58 5.10 7.41
N ALA A 184 -2.86 6.26 6.85
CA ALA A 184 -2.79 7.55 7.54
C ALA A 184 -3.63 7.68 8.82
N ILE A 185 -4.63 6.81 9.03
CA ILE A 185 -5.53 6.88 10.19
C ILE A 185 -4.97 6.12 11.40
N LEU A 186 -3.94 5.31 11.23
CA LEU A 186 -3.34 4.59 12.34
C LEU A 186 -2.77 5.55 13.41
N GLY A 187 -2.13 6.65 12.98
CA GLY A 187 -1.64 7.69 13.90
C GLY A 187 -2.75 8.26 14.79
N GLU A 188 -3.92 8.56 14.20
CA GLU A 188 -5.09 9.05 14.94
C GLU A 188 -5.68 7.99 15.88
N SER A 189 -5.64 6.71 15.46
CA SER A 189 -6.06 5.59 16.32
C SER A 189 -5.16 5.44 17.55
N LEU A 190 -3.85 5.67 17.40
CA LEU A 190 -2.90 5.65 18.49
C LEU A 190 -3.12 6.82 19.46
N ALA A 191 -3.36 8.03 18.93
CA ALA A 191 -3.71 9.19 19.75
C ALA A 191 -5.03 8.99 20.52
N ALA A 192 -6.03 8.42 19.86
CA ALA A 192 -7.30 8.06 20.52
C ALA A 192 -7.10 7.03 21.63
N ALA A 193 -6.22 6.04 21.45
CA ALA A 193 -5.87 5.08 22.50
C ALA A 193 -5.26 5.77 23.72
N ASP A 194 -4.37 6.72 23.49
CA ASP A 194 -3.75 7.49 24.58
C ASP A 194 -4.80 8.28 25.38
N LEU A 195 -5.70 9.00 24.70
CA LEU A 195 -6.80 9.74 25.35
C LEU A 195 -7.75 8.82 26.14
N LEU A 196 -8.10 7.66 25.58
CA LEU A 196 -8.95 6.68 26.28
C LEU A 196 -8.31 6.19 27.57
N GLU A 197 -7.00 5.95 27.57
CA GLU A 197 -6.28 5.51 28.76
C GLU A 197 -6.08 6.63 29.79
N GLU A 198 -5.84 7.88 29.32
CA GLU A 198 -5.51 9.00 30.19
C GLU A 198 -6.76 9.64 30.81
N ASP A 199 -7.79 9.89 30.00
CA ASP A 199 -8.96 10.68 30.41
C ASP A 199 -10.13 9.80 30.90
N PHE A 200 -10.23 8.56 30.40
CA PHE A 200 -11.41 7.72 30.63
C PHE A 200 -11.10 6.42 31.37
N ASP A 201 -9.85 6.14 31.71
CA ASP A 201 -9.39 4.88 32.36
C ASP A 201 -9.82 3.62 31.56
N ILE A 202 -9.88 3.72 30.24
CA ILE A 202 -10.20 2.63 29.32
C ILE A 202 -8.89 2.05 28.76
N GLN A 203 -8.70 0.74 28.84
CA GLN A 203 -7.55 0.05 28.28
C GLN A 203 -7.73 -0.11 26.75
N ALA A 204 -6.88 0.54 25.95
CA ALA A 204 -6.96 0.56 24.49
C ALA A 204 -5.70 0.01 23.81
#